data_6465944161296fcd241b0bb006badbfd
#
_entry.id   6465944161296fcd241b0bb006badbfd
#
_cell.length_a   1.000
_cell.length_b   1.000
_cell.length_c   1.000
_cell.angle_alpha   90.00
_cell.angle_beta   90.00
_cell.angle_gamma   90.00
#
_symmetry.space_group_name_H-M   'P 1'
#
loop_
_entity.id
_entity.type
_entity.pdbx_description
1 polymer ?
#
loop_
_entity_poly.entity_id
_entity_poly.type
_entity_poly.pdbx_seq_one_letter_code
_entity_poly.pdbx_strand_id
1 'polypeptide(L)'
;MAVEDKNDKQIQDLLENNFPIKAIPIDFNDLNNRNLILRSSFPCAYEKTESFTDRNYWYFMAQLNGDHIDVIGVAQFFQNANNELALTHLEVNKVFRRQGKTKEILDYLKRFVRFRHFKNITVPCVEEHERHFLRNGFVKKGFNLEWCP
;
A
#
# COMPACT_ATOMS: atom_id res chain seq x y z
N MET A 1 23.53 6.95 8.28
CA MET A 1 22.75 7.22 7.05
C MET A 1 23.01 6.16 5.99
N ALA A 2 24.23 5.97 5.55
CA ALA A 2 24.55 4.95 4.53
C ALA A 2 24.21 3.51 4.95
N VAL A 3 24.31 3.20 6.24
CA VAL A 3 24.03 1.86 6.78
C VAL A 3 22.53 1.57 6.77
N GLU A 4 21.70 2.56 7.11
CA GLU A 4 20.24 2.42 7.07
C GLU A 4 19.76 2.24 5.63
N ASP A 5 20.30 3.02 4.69
CA ASP A 5 19.96 2.91 3.29
C ASP A 5 20.31 1.53 2.72
N LYS A 6 21.44 0.96 3.13
CA LYS A 6 21.84 -0.39 2.75
C LYS A 6 20.89 -1.46 3.27
N ASN A 7 20.48 -1.34 4.55
CA ASN A 7 19.56 -2.29 5.16
C ASN A 7 18.18 -2.21 4.50
N ASP A 8 17.69 -1.00 4.25
CA ASP A 8 16.42 -0.78 3.59
C ASP A 8 16.42 -1.35 2.17
N LYS A 9 17.52 -1.16 1.45
CA LYS A 9 17.68 -1.72 0.10
C LYS A 9 17.74 -3.24 0.11
N GLN A 10 18.45 -3.84 1.06
CA GLN A 10 18.51 -5.29 1.21
C GLN A 10 17.15 -5.89 1.54
N ILE A 11 16.41 -5.26 2.44
CA ILE A 11 15.06 -5.69 2.80
C ILE A 11 14.14 -5.57 1.58
N GLN A 12 14.23 -4.47 0.86
CA GLN A 12 13.46 -4.26 -0.34
C GLN A 12 13.78 -5.30 -1.42
N ASP A 13 15.06 -5.60 -1.62
CA ASP A 13 15.50 -6.64 -2.57
C ASP A 13 14.96 -8.02 -2.17
N LEU A 14 14.95 -8.36 -0.87
CA LEU A 14 14.38 -9.60 -0.37
C LEU A 14 12.88 -9.68 -0.63
N LEU A 15 12.18 -8.57 -0.40
CA LEU A 15 10.74 -8.49 -0.67
C LEU A 15 10.46 -8.65 -2.17
N GLU A 16 11.23 -7.98 -3.01
CA GLU A 16 11.08 -8.07 -4.45
C GLU A 16 11.37 -9.47 -5.00
N ASN A 17 12.36 -10.16 -4.45
CA ASN A 17 12.72 -11.52 -4.87
C ASN A 17 11.72 -12.58 -4.42
N ASN A 18 11.06 -12.38 -3.27
CA ASN A 18 10.16 -13.36 -2.68
C ASN A 18 8.68 -13.03 -2.90
N PHE A 19 8.39 -11.80 -3.35
CA PHE A 19 7.03 -11.33 -3.53
C PHE A 19 6.93 -10.60 -4.87
N PRO A 20 5.99 -10.95 -5.73
CA PRO A 20 5.86 -10.32 -7.04
C PRO A 20 5.32 -8.89 -7.00
N ILE A 21 5.04 -8.36 -5.82
CA ILE A 21 4.49 -7.01 -5.65
C ILE A 21 5.56 -6.05 -5.16
N LYS A 22 5.54 -4.84 -5.70
CA LYS A 22 6.45 -3.76 -5.36
C LYS A 22 5.65 -2.47 -5.16
N ALA A 23 5.95 -1.74 -4.07
CA ALA A 23 5.41 -0.41 -3.82
C ALA A 23 6.31 0.62 -4.50
N ILE A 24 5.75 1.40 -5.42
CA ILE A 24 6.47 2.43 -6.16
C ILE A 24 5.97 3.79 -5.71
N PRO A 25 6.82 4.64 -5.11
CA PRO A 25 6.40 5.99 -4.70
C PRO A 25 5.84 6.78 -5.88
N ILE A 26 4.74 7.48 -5.64
CA ILE A 26 4.12 8.34 -6.65
C ILE A 26 4.80 9.70 -6.61
N ASP A 27 5.36 10.11 -7.73
CA ASP A 27 5.95 11.43 -7.90
C ASP A 27 4.89 12.38 -8.48
N PHE A 28 4.33 13.23 -7.64
CA PHE A 28 3.29 14.18 -8.05
C PHE A 28 3.83 15.37 -8.83
N ASN A 29 5.15 15.50 -8.95
CA ASN A 29 5.77 16.49 -9.83
C ASN A 29 5.77 16.04 -11.30
N ASP A 30 5.64 14.74 -11.53
CA ASP A 30 5.49 14.16 -12.87
C ASP A 30 4.01 14.16 -13.25
N LEU A 31 3.53 15.29 -13.73
CA LEU A 31 2.09 15.55 -13.92
C LEU A 31 1.46 14.78 -15.10
N ASN A 32 2.25 14.30 -16.05
CA ASN A 32 1.70 13.83 -17.32
C ASN A 32 1.25 12.36 -17.32
N ASN A 33 2.09 11.42 -16.86
CA ASN A 33 1.77 10.00 -16.96
C ASN A 33 1.09 9.45 -15.72
N ARG A 34 1.50 9.88 -14.52
CA ARG A 34 1.00 9.32 -13.26
C ARG A 34 -0.38 9.83 -12.89
N ASN A 35 -0.68 11.10 -13.18
CA ASN A 35 -2.02 11.65 -12.99
C ASN A 35 -3.04 10.97 -13.90
N LEU A 36 -2.63 10.56 -15.11
CA LEU A 36 -3.51 9.83 -16.01
C LEU A 36 -3.88 8.46 -15.44
N ILE A 37 -2.92 7.74 -14.87
CA ILE A 37 -3.18 6.45 -14.24
C ILE A 37 -4.12 6.61 -13.04
N LEU A 38 -3.85 7.57 -12.16
CA LEU A 38 -4.71 7.84 -11.01
C LEU A 38 -6.14 8.18 -11.45
N ARG A 39 -6.27 9.11 -12.37
CA ARG A 39 -7.56 9.58 -12.86
C ARG A 39 -8.38 8.47 -13.51
N SER A 40 -7.76 7.65 -14.35
CA SER A 40 -8.46 6.61 -15.10
C SER A 40 -8.75 5.35 -14.28
N SER A 41 -7.84 4.98 -13.39
CA SER A 41 -7.89 3.67 -12.71
C SER A 41 -8.17 3.75 -11.22
N PHE A 42 -7.94 4.90 -10.59
CA PHE A 42 -8.06 5.07 -9.14
C PHE A 42 -8.77 6.38 -8.79
N PRO A 43 -10.08 6.46 -9.07
CA PRO A 43 -10.82 7.72 -8.90
C PRO A 43 -10.84 8.24 -7.46
N CYS A 44 -10.89 7.36 -6.45
CA CYS A 44 -10.91 7.80 -5.06
C CYS A 44 -9.56 8.38 -4.63
N ALA A 45 -8.45 7.73 -5.02
CA ALA A 45 -7.12 8.25 -4.77
C ALA A 45 -6.88 9.55 -5.52
N TYR A 46 -7.34 9.64 -6.77
CA TYR A 46 -7.23 10.86 -7.56
C TYR A 46 -7.93 12.03 -6.87
N GLU A 47 -9.14 11.82 -6.39
CA GLU A 47 -9.92 12.84 -5.69
C GLU A 47 -9.19 13.33 -4.43
N LYS A 48 -8.66 12.42 -3.63
CA LYS A 48 -7.90 12.77 -2.41
C LYS A 48 -6.62 13.55 -2.72
N THR A 49 -5.94 13.22 -3.80
CA THR A 49 -4.64 13.82 -4.14
C THR A 49 -4.76 15.09 -4.97
N GLU A 50 -5.94 15.47 -5.43
CA GLU A 50 -6.18 16.77 -6.07
C GLU A 50 -5.83 17.92 -5.13
N SER A 51 -6.09 17.75 -3.83
CA SER A 51 -5.65 18.70 -2.81
C SER A 51 -4.16 18.55 -2.57
N PHE A 52 -3.38 19.66 -2.61
CA PHE A 52 -1.95 19.63 -2.33
C PHE A 52 -1.61 19.19 -0.91
N THR A 53 -2.60 19.16 -0.03
CA THR A 53 -2.39 18.82 1.38
C THR A 53 -2.28 17.32 1.65
N ASP A 54 -2.67 16.46 0.71
CA ASP A 54 -2.65 15.01 0.90
C ASP A 54 -1.93 14.29 -0.24
N ARG A 55 -0.63 14.60 -0.41
CA ARG A 55 0.21 14.00 -1.46
C ARG A 55 1.42 13.25 -0.91
N ASN A 56 1.42 12.93 0.38
CA ASN A 56 2.53 12.25 1.02
C ASN A 56 2.26 10.76 1.17
N TYR A 57 3.31 9.95 0.96
CA TYR A 57 3.27 8.51 1.23
C TYR A 57 2.30 7.72 0.36
N TRP A 58 2.08 8.16 -0.86
CA TRP A 58 1.29 7.44 -1.85
C TRP A 58 2.17 6.55 -2.71
N TYR A 59 1.70 5.33 -2.95
CA TYR A 59 2.43 4.33 -3.72
C TYR A 59 1.53 3.64 -4.73
N PHE A 60 2.05 3.44 -5.94
CA PHE A 60 1.47 2.45 -6.84
C PHE A 60 1.90 1.06 -6.39
N MET A 61 0.95 0.15 -6.28
CA MET A 61 1.23 -1.25 -6.00
C MET A 61 1.35 -1.97 -7.34
N ALA A 62 2.57 -2.26 -7.72
CA ALA A 62 2.89 -2.89 -9.00
C ALA A 62 3.12 -4.38 -8.83
N GLN A 63 2.62 -5.16 -9.77
CA GLN A 63 2.79 -6.61 -9.79
C GLN A 63 3.58 -7.01 -11.03
N LEU A 64 4.62 -7.81 -10.84
CA LEU A 64 5.37 -8.40 -11.94
C LEU A 64 4.55 -9.55 -12.52
N ASN A 65 4.34 -9.50 -13.83
CA ASN A 65 3.59 -10.52 -14.54
C ASN A 65 4.34 -10.88 -15.83
N GLY A 66 5.26 -11.85 -15.72
CA GLY A 66 6.18 -12.17 -16.81
C GLY A 66 7.07 -10.97 -17.14
N ASP A 67 6.99 -10.48 -18.36
CA ASP A 67 7.79 -9.36 -18.85
C ASP A 67 7.15 -7.99 -18.62
N HIS A 68 5.94 -7.94 -18.07
CA HIS A 68 5.27 -6.67 -17.83
C HIS A 68 4.97 -6.44 -16.37
N ILE A 69 4.71 -5.16 -16.09
CA ILE A 69 4.35 -4.69 -14.76
C ILE A 69 2.93 -4.16 -14.83
N ASP A 70 2.05 -4.73 -14.00
CA ASP A 70 0.67 -4.28 -13.86
C ASP A 70 0.56 -3.41 -12.61
N VAL A 71 -0.05 -2.25 -12.73
CA VAL A 71 -0.41 -1.44 -11.55
C VAL A 71 -1.74 -1.95 -11.02
N ILE A 72 -1.66 -2.81 -10.02
CA ILE A 72 -2.85 -3.50 -9.48
C ILE A 72 -3.59 -2.68 -8.44
N GLY A 73 -2.92 -1.71 -7.81
CA GLY A 73 -3.54 -0.93 -6.77
C GLY A 73 -2.79 0.36 -6.49
N VAL A 74 -3.36 1.16 -5.61
CA VAL A 74 -2.74 2.34 -5.03
C VAL A 74 -2.97 2.30 -3.53
N ALA A 75 -1.97 2.70 -2.76
CA ALA A 75 -2.06 2.71 -1.31
C ALA A 75 -1.36 3.94 -0.74
N GLN A 76 -1.87 4.40 0.39
CA GLN A 76 -1.20 5.40 1.21
C GLN A 76 -0.89 4.76 2.55
N PHE A 77 0.38 4.70 2.91
CA PHE A 77 0.80 4.13 4.18
C PHE A 77 2.12 4.73 4.64
N PHE A 78 2.30 4.80 5.95
CA PHE A 78 3.51 5.37 6.55
C PHE A 78 3.73 4.81 7.95
N GLN A 79 4.96 4.93 8.43
CA GLN A 79 5.29 4.61 9.82
C GLN A 79 4.89 5.79 10.71
N ASN A 80 4.04 5.52 11.72
CA ASN A 80 3.66 6.54 12.67
C ASN A 80 4.58 6.55 13.89
N ALA A 81 4.33 7.48 14.85
CA ALA A 81 5.15 7.65 16.05
C ALA A 81 5.13 6.43 16.98
N ASN A 82 4.11 5.57 16.86
CA ASN A 82 3.95 4.37 17.70
C ASN A 82 4.58 3.12 17.10
N ASN A 83 5.40 3.27 16.06
CA ASN A 83 6.00 2.18 15.30
C ASN A 83 4.95 1.26 14.67
N GLU A 84 3.85 1.84 14.22
CA GLU A 84 2.81 1.13 13.49
C GLU A 84 2.88 1.51 12.01
N LEU A 85 2.51 0.59 11.13
CA LEU A 85 2.24 0.92 9.73
C LEU A 85 0.81 1.42 9.64
N ALA A 86 0.65 2.72 9.45
CA ALA A 86 -0.66 3.32 9.26
C ALA A 86 -1.05 3.23 7.78
N LEU A 87 -2.06 2.42 7.47
CA LEU A 87 -2.60 2.28 6.12
C LEU A 87 -3.87 3.14 6.04
N THR A 88 -3.78 4.26 5.33
CA THR A 88 -4.86 5.25 5.29
C THR A 88 -5.67 5.19 3.99
N HIS A 89 -5.17 4.49 2.97
CA HIS A 89 -5.92 4.28 1.73
C HIS A 89 -5.44 3.00 1.05
N LEU A 90 -6.38 2.26 0.50
CA LEU A 90 -6.10 1.10 -0.34
C LEU A 90 -7.21 1.00 -1.40
N GLU A 91 -6.81 1.06 -2.64
CA GLU A 91 -7.74 0.99 -3.78
C GLU A 91 -7.18 0.05 -4.84
N VAL A 92 -8.00 -0.90 -5.30
CA VAL A 92 -7.62 -1.84 -6.35
C VAL A 92 -8.02 -1.26 -7.70
N ASN A 93 -7.15 -1.41 -8.69
CA ASN A 93 -7.41 -1.00 -10.06
C ASN A 93 -8.68 -1.68 -10.58
N LYS A 94 -9.54 -0.91 -11.22
CA LYS A 94 -10.84 -1.38 -11.72
C LYS A 94 -10.76 -2.63 -12.59
N VAL A 95 -9.71 -2.73 -13.43
CA VAL A 95 -9.54 -3.88 -14.33
C VAL A 95 -9.14 -5.16 -13.62
N PHE A 96 -8.67 -5.05 -12.37
CA PHE A 96 -8.24 -6.21 -11.56
C PHE A 96 -9.18 -6.53 -10.40
N ARG A 97 -10.35 -5.88 -10.34
CA ARG A 97 -11.32 -6.16 -9.28
C ARG A 97 -11.80 -7.61 -9.32
N ARG A 98 -12.11 -8.18 -8.14
CA ARG A 98 -12.59 -9.56 -7.96
C ARG A 98 -11.56 -10.62 -8.33
N GLN A 99 -10.27 -10.28 -8.31
CA GLN A 99 -9.17 -11.20 -8.59
C GLN A 99 -8.26 -11.43 -7.38
N GLY A 100 -8.72 -11.11 -6.17
CA GLY A 100 -7.96 -11.32 -4.95
C GLY A 100 -6.78 -10.34 -4.76
N LYS A 101 -6.77 -9.21 -5.44
CA LYS A 101 -5.64 -8.27 -5.37
C LYS A 101 -5.54 -7.58 -4.03
N THR A 102 -6.65 -7.32 -3.34
CA THR A 102 -6.63 -6.78 -1.99
C THR A 102 -5.82 -7.69 -1.06
N LYS A 103 -6.09 -8.99 -1.10
CA LYS A 103 -5.36 -9.97 -0.30
C LYS A 103 -3.87 -9.97 -0.63
N GLU A 104 -3.52 -9.94 -1.91
CA GLU A 104 -2.12 -9.93 -2.33
C GLU A 104 -1.38 -8.69 -1.84
N ILE A 105 -2.01 -7.51 -1.93
CA ILE A 105 -1.43 -6.27 -1.42
C ILE A 105 -1.27 -6.32 0.10
N LEU A 106 -2.29 -6.78 0.81
CA LEU A 106 -2.23 -6.90 2.27
C LEU A 106 -1.17 -7.91 2.71
N ASP A 107 -1.02 -9.03 2.01
CA ASP A 107 0.04 -10.00 2.29
C ASP A 107 1.44 -9.38 2.11
N TYR A 108 1.61 -8.56 1.09
CA TYR A 108 2.85 -7.79 0.89
C TYR A 108 3.12 -6.84 2.07
N LEU A 109 2.12 -6.08 2.50
CA LEU A 109 2.28 -5.15 3.63
C LEU A 109 2.54 -5.88 4.95
N LYS A 110 1.91 -7.03 5.18
CA LYS A 110 2.16 -7.87 6.36
C LYS A 110 3.62 -8.34 6.38
N ARG A 111 4.13 -8.77 5.23
CA ARG A 111 5.52 -9.19 5.10
C ARG A 111 6.48 -8.03 5.34
N PHE A 112 6.16 -6.87 4.79
CA PHE A 112 6.92 -5.64 5.01
C PHE A 112 7.00 -5.29 6.50
N VAL A 113 5.89 -5.37 7.21
CA VAL A 113 5.81 -5.11 8.66
C VAL A 113 6.70 -6.08 9.44
N ARG A 114 6.70 -7.36 9.09
CA ARG A 114 7.57 -8.35 9.74
C ARG A 114 9.05 -8.05 9.53
N PHE A 115 9.43 -7.75 8.29
CA PHE A 115 10.84 -7.47 7.98
C PHE A 115 11.34 -6.19 8.62
N ARG A 116 10.50 -5.17 8.68
CA ARG A 116 10.86 -3.87 9.26
C ARG A 116 10.64 -3.79 10.76
N HIS A 117 10.14 -4.85 11.37
CA HIS A 117 9.84 -4.92 12.81
C HIS A 117 8.87 -3.85 13.28
N PHE A 118 7.88 -3.54 12.46
CA PHE A 118 6.76 -2.71 12.90
C PHE A 118 5.87 -3.50 13.85
N LYS A 119 5.23 -2.79 14.76
CA LYS A 119 4.36 -3.37 15.78
C LYS A 119 3.12 -4.02 15.19
N ASN A 120 2.50 -3.36 14.20
CA ASN A 120 1.26 -3.82 13.58
C ASN A 120 0.97 -3.02 12.30
N ILE A 121 -0.13 -3.38 11.64
CA ILE A 121 -0.79 -2.55 10.63
C ILE A 121 -2.05 -2.01 11.26
N THR A 122 -2.27 -0.70 11.23
CA THR A 122 -3.49 -0.06 11.70
C THR A 122 -4.21 0.62 10.54
N VAL A 123 -5.54 0.46 10.49
CA VAL A 123 -6.39 0.99 9.42
C VAL A 123 -7.57 1.69 10.07
N PRO A 124 -7.93 2.93 9.66
CA PRO A 124 -9.16 3.54 10.14
C PRO A 124 -10.37 2.68 9.77
N CYS A 125 -11.28 2.50 10.72
CA CYS A 125 -12.48 1.69 10.50
C CYS A 125 -13.48 2.48 9.66
N VAL A 126 -13.60 2.10 8.39
CA VAL A 126 -14.62 2.62 7.47
C VAL A 126 -15.52 1.46 7.10
N GLU A 127 -16.81 1.57 7.38
CA GLU A 127 -17.79 0.48 7.22
C GLU A 127 -17.75 -0.20 5.85
N GLU A 128 -17.53 0.58 4.80
CA GLU A 128 -17.51 0.07 3.43
C GLU A 128 -16.38 -0.93 3.15
N HIS A 129 -15.25 -0.80 3.86
CA HIS A 129 -14.06 -1.61 3.62
C HIS A 129 -13.74 -2.59 4.76
N GLU A 130 -14.45 -2.50 5.88
CA GLU A 130 -14.19 -3.30 7.07
C GLU A 130 -14.16 -4.80 6.77
N ARG A 131 -15.11 -5.28 5.95
CA ARG A 131 -15.23 -6.69 5.60
C ARG A 131 -13.97 -7.27 4.96
N HIS A 132 -13.34 -6.52 4.07
CA HIS A 132 -12.12 -6.98 3.40
C HIS A 132 -10.97 -7.17 4.37
N PHE A 133 -10.82 -6.26 5.33
CA PHE A 133 -9.77 -6.36 6.34
C PHE A 133 -10.04 -7.49 7.33
N LEU A 134 -11.27 -7.65 7.78
CA LEU A 134 -11.62 -8.74 8.69
C LEU A 134 -11.37 -10.11 8.06
N ARG A 135 -11.64 -10.27 6.77
CA ARG A 135 -11.35 -11.51 6.03
C ARG A 135 -9.86 -11.79 5.92
N ASN A 136 -9.03 -10.78 6.06
CA ASN A 136 -7.57 -10.89 5.94
C ASN A 136 -6.88 -10.88 7.29
N GLY A 137 -7.57 -11.21 8.37
CA GLY A 137 -6.99 -11.41 9.69
C GLY A 137 -6.87 -10.17 10.55
N PHE A 138 -7.46 -9.07 10.12
CA PHE A 138 -7.53 -7.86 10.96
C PHE A 138 -8.63 -8.01 12.00
N VAL A 139 -8.43 -7.39 13.15
CA VAL A 139 -9.41 -7.36 14.24
C VAL A 139 -9.78 -5.93 14.56
N LYS A 140 -11.01 -5.72 15.01
CA LYS A 140 -11.49 -4.39 15.36
C LYS A 140 -11.00 -4.02 16.74
N LYS A 141 -10.35 -2.85 16.84
CA LYS A 141 -9.90 -2.27 18.12
C LYS A 141 -10.31 -0.81 18.17
N GLY A 142 -11.36 -0.49 18.95
CA GLY A 142 -11.89 0.86 19.02
C GLY A 142 -12.35 1.34 17.65
N PHE A 143 -11.79 2.45 17.20
CA PHE A 143 -12.11 3.04 15.89
C PHE A 143 -11.23 2.55 14.74
N ASN A 144 -10.35 1.60 15.01
CA ASN A 144 -9.40 1.11 14.02
C ASN A 144 -9.52 -0.41 13.84
N LEU A 145 -9.04 -0.87 12.70
CA LEU A 145 -8.76 -2.27 12.45
C LEU A 145 -7.26 -2.48 12.60
N GLU A 146 -6.85 -3.60 13.17
CA GLU A 146 -5.45 -3.87 13.48
C GLU A 146 -5.08 -5.31 13.10
N TRP A 147 -3.91 -5.46 12.52
CA TRP A 147 -3.28 -6.75 12.28
C TRP A 147 -1.91 -6.79 12.96
N CYS A 148 -1.66 -7.82 13.78
CA CYS A 148 -0.37 -8.01 14.45
C CYS A 148 0.36 -9.22 13.85
N PRO A 149 1.68 -9.08 13.62
CA PRO A 149 2.49 -10.21 13.17
C PRO A 149 2.56 -11.37 14.15
#